data_9667c4e7c47270720cba7ffc0e49aead
#
_entry.id   9667c4e7c47270720cba7ffc0e49aead
#
_cell.length_a   1.000
_cell.length_b   1.000
_cell.length_c   1.000
_cell.angle_alpha   90.00
_cell.angle_beta   90.00
_cell.angle_gamma   90.00
#
_symmetry.space_group_name_H-M   'P 1'
#
loop_
_entity.id
_entity.type
_entity.pdbx_description
1 polymer ?
#
loop_
_entity_poly.entity_id
_entity_poly.type
_entity_poly.pdbx_seq_one_letter_code
_entity_poly.pdbx_strand_id
1 'polypeptide(L)'
;MEWIERLNSAIAHIEENLTNEIDYEQLGRIAACSSYHFQRMFAYMAGIPLSEYIRRRRMSLAAVDLRNGEKIIDVAHKYGYSSPTAFNRAFQTVQGIAPSLVKNESVMIKSFPPISFKITVKGVEEMNYRIETKEAFRIVGVSVPLEKEIEKNFAVIPGKWQEISMNNTLQKLIQMMDTPPMGVLGVSTCNDEEPWRYYIAVSTSKDADGLEEYIVPAATWAVFEGSGTNQSIQELERRIVTEWLPTSGYEYGNAPDVEVYLNPDPQNAQYEVWIPVVKK
;
A
#
# COMPACT_ATOMS: atom_id res chain seq x y z
N MET A 1 5.71 21.67 8.04
CA MET A 1 4.55 21.30 7.15
C MET A 1 3.82 20.17 7.84
N GLU A 2 2.53 20.31 8.03
CA GLU A 2 1.73 19.27 8.66
C GLU A 2 1.64 18.04 7.76
N TRP A 3 1.43 16.86 8.36
CA TRP A 3 1.36 15.58 7.64
C TRP A 3 0.36 15.61 6.46
N ILE A 4 -0.84 16.17 6.70
CA ILE A 4 -1.87 16.28 5.65
C ILE A 4 -1.46 17.20 4.50
N GLU A 5 -0.68 18.24 4.78
CA GLU A 5 -0.18 19.15 3.75
C GLU A 5 0.83 18.44 2.85
N ARG A 6 1.68 17.57 3.42
CA ARG A 6 2.64 16.76 2.63
C ARG A 6 1.90 15.79 1.70
N LEU A 7 0.85 15.12 2.19
CA LEU A 7 0.02 14.26 1.33
C LEU A 7 -0.63 15.06 0.19
N ASN A 8 -1.19 16.22 0.49
CA ASN A 8 -1.77 17.08 -0.53
C ASN A 8 -0.73 17.63 -1.52
N SER A 9 0.49 17.90 -1.05
CA SER A 9 1.62 18.28 -1.93
C SER A 9 1.99 17.15 -2.90
N ALA A 10 1.97 15.89 -2.43
CA ALA A 10 2.18 14.74 -3.31
C ALA A 10 1.05 14.61 -4.35
N ILE A 11 -0.20 14.85 -3.97
CA ILE A 11 -1.33 14.89 -4.92
C ILE A 11 -1.16 16.01 -5.94
N ALA A 12 -0.79 17.21 -5.50
CA ALA A 12 -0.53 18.34 -6.40
C ALA A 12 0.58 18.01 -7.41
N HIS A 13 1.65 17.35 -6.94
CA HIS A 13 2.73 16.90 -7.81
C HIS A 13 2.24 15.88 -8.87
N ILE A 14 1.34 14.96 -8.51
CA ILE A 14 0.71 14.04 -9.47
C ILE A 14 -0.07 14.83 -10.52
N GLU A 15 -0.89 15.79 -10.10
CA GLU A 15 -1.74 16.58 -11.01
C GLU A 15 -0.93 17.41 -12.01
N GLU A 16 0.21 17.96 -11.58
CA GLU A 16 1.14 18.70 -12.42
C GLU A 16 1.90 17.81 -13.43
N ASN A 17 1.97 16.49 -13.16
CA ASN A 17 2.75 15.53 -13.93
C ASN A 17 1.92 14.44 -14.61
N LEU A 18 0.60 14.62 -14.80
CA LEU A 18 -0.27 13.61 -15.40
C LEU A 18 0.10 13.21 -16.85
N THR A 19 0.81 14.06 -17.56
CA THR A 19 1.32 13.79 -18.93
C THR A 19 2.71 13.17 -18.95
N ASN A 20 3.37 13.08 -17.80
CA ASN A 20 4.72 12.52 -17.62
C ASN A 20 4.65 11.16 -16.91
N GLU A 21 5.79 10.52 -16.79
CA GLU A 21 5.96 9.39 -15.89
C GLU A 21 5.85 9.86 -14.44
N ILE A 22 5.11 9.14 -13.62
CA ILE A 22 4.96 9.44 -12.18
C ILE A 22 5.95 8.60 -11.41
N ASP A 23 6.92 9.26 -10.78
CA ASP A 23 7.89 8.63 -9.88
C ASP A 23 7.28 8.44 -8.48
N TYR A 24 6.92 7.21 -8.14
CA TYR A 24 6.34 6.86 -6.83
C TYR A 24 7.32 7.09 -5.67
N GLU A 25 8.61 6.96 -5.89
CA GLU A 25 9.62 7.23 -4.87
C GLU A 25 9.69 8.74 -4.55
N GLN A 26 9.54 9.57 -5.57
CA GLN A 26 9.41 11.01 -5.37
C GLN A 26 8.17 11.38 -4.58
N LEU A 27 7.04 10.74 -4.83
CA LEU A 27 5.82 10.94 -4.05
C LEU A 27 6.03 10.57 -2.57
N GLY A 28 6.70 9.44 -2.31
CA GLY A 28 7.08 9.05 -0.95
C GLY A 28 7.95 10.11 -0.28
N ARG A 29 9.00 10.62 -0.96
CA ARG A 29 9.86 11.71 -0.44
C ARG A 29 9.07 12.98 -0.10
N ILE A 30 8.11 13.38 -0.96
CA ILE A 30 7.26 14.56 -0.70
C ILE A 30 6.38 14.31 0.54
N ALA A 31 5.83 13.09 0.68
CA ALA A 31 5.00 12.69 1.81
C ALA A 31 5.80 12.39 3.10
N ALA A 32 7.13 12.39 3.04
CA ALA A 32 8.06 12.01 4.11
C ALA A 32 7.84 10.57 4.63
N CYS A 33 7.69 9.64 3.69
CA CYS A 33 7.59 8.20 3.94
C CYS A 33 8.07 7.42 2.72
N SER A 34 8.14 6.08 2.79
CA SER A 34 8.43 5.27 1.60
C SER A 34 7.31 5.35 0.58
N SER A 35 7.62 5.05 -0.68
CA SER A 35 6.60 4.98 -1.75
C SER A 35 5.53 3.94 -1.45
N TYR A 36 5.86 2.85 -0.76
CA TYR A 36 4.91 1.85 -0.28
C TYR A 36 3.92 2.43 0.73
N HIS A 37 4.41 3.09 1.77
CA HIS A 37 3.55 3.70 2.78
C HIS A 37 2.67 4.80 2.18
N PHE A 38 3.20 5.62 1.27
CA PHE A 38 2.40 6.62 0.57
C PHE A 38 1.24 6.00 -0.20
N GLN A 39 1.50 4.95 -0.98
CA GLN A 39 0.45 4.25 -1.75
C GLN A 39 -0.61 3.62 -0.83
N ARG A 40 -0.21 3.00 0.28
CA ARG A 40 -1.13 2.44 1.28
C ARG A 40 -2.00 3.53 1.92
N MET A 41 -1.37 4.60 2.41
CA MET A 41 -2.10 5.76 2.97
C MET A 41 -3.10 6.31 1.96
N PHE A 42 -2.65 6.51 0.71
CA PHE A 42 -3.52 6.99 -0.35
C PHE A 42 -4.72 6.06 -0.56
N ALA A 43 -4.49 4.76 -0.69
CA ALA A 43 -5.54 3.78 -0.93
C ALA A 43 -6.56 3.73 0.23
N TYR A 44 -6.11 3.77 1.48
CA TYR A 44 -6.99 3.81 2.64
C TYR A 44 -7.82 5.11 2.73
N MET A 45 -7.24 6.25 2.37
CA MET A 45 -7.91 7.54 2.45
C MET A 45 -8.84 7.80 1.25
N ALA A 46 -8.41 7.42 0.05
CA ALA A 46 -9.15 7.65 -1.20
C ALA A 46 -10.15 6.54 -1.52
N GLY A 47 -10.01 5.35 -0.90
CA GLY A 47 -10.82 4.16 -1.19
C GLY A 47 -10.52 3.52 -2.55
N ILE A 48 -9.48 3.95 -3.23
CA ILE A 48 -9.01 3.40 -4.52
C ILE A 48 -7.47 3.40 -4.56
N PRO A 49 -6.84 2.48 -5.30
CA PRO A 49 -5.39 2.50 -5.52
C PRO A 49 -4.92 3.79 -6.22
N LEU A 50 -3.67 4.19 -5.95
CA LEU A 50 -3.05 5.38 -6.54
C LEU A 50 -3.00 5.31 -8.06
N SER A 51 -2.65 4.16 -8.64
CA SER A 51 -2.61 3.95 -10.09
C SER A 51 -3.99 4.12 -10.74
N GLU A 52 -5.05 3.67 -10.06
CA GLU A 52 -6.43 3.87 -10.51
C GLU A 52 -6.81 5.35 -10.50
N TYR A 53 -6.42 6.09 -9.46
CA TYR A 53 -6.60 7.54 -9.40
C TYR A 53 -5.92 8.23 -10.58
N ILE A 54 -4.63 7.97 -10.81
CA ILE A 54 -3.85 8.54 -11.92
C ILE A 54 -4.51 8.20 -13.26
N ARG A 55 -4.92 6.95 -13.46
CA ARG A 55 -5.61 6.50 -14.67
C ARG A 55 -6.92 7.26 -14.91
N ARG A 56 -7.76 7.41 -13.88
CA ARG A 56 -9.02 8.16 -13.96
C ARG A 56 -8.80 9.62 -14.30
N ARG A 57 -7.80 10.26 -13.70
CA ARG A 57 -7.43 11.65 -13.97
C ARG A 57 -6.96 11.82 -15.42
N ARG A 58 -6.02 10.98 -15.88
CA ARG A 58 -5.54 10.96 -17.26
C ARG A 58 -6.68 10.79 -18.25
N MET A 59 -7.60 9.86 -18.02
CA MET A 59 -8.73 9.63 -18.95
C MET A 59 -9.76 10.77 -18.91
N SER A 60 -9.90 11.49 -17.83
CA SER A 60 -10.73 12.70 -17.77
C SER A 60 -10.16 13.81 -18.64
N LEU A 61 -8.87 14.08 -18.53
CA LEU A 61 -8.19 15.09 -19.32
C LEU A 61 -8.13 14.69 -20.80
N ALA A 62 -7.82 13.43 -21.09
CA ALA A 62 -7.83 12.88 -22.46
C ALA A 62 -9.20 13.03 -23.14
N ALA A 63 -10.29 12.87 -22.40
CA ALA A 63 -11.63 13.09 -22.95
C ALA A 63 -11.87 14.56 -23.35
N VAL A 64 -11.33 15.51 -22.59
CA VAL A 64 -11.38 16.94 -22.93
C VAL A 64 -10.56 17.22 -24.19
N ASP A 65 -9.32 16.73 -24.26
CA ASP A 65 -8.45 16.92 -25.43
C ASP A 65 -9.08 16.35 -26.73
N LEU A 66 -9.65 15.14 -26.64
CA LEU A 66 -10.36 14.52 -27.76
C LEU A 66 -11.60 15.35 -28.21
N ARG A 67 -12.32 15.92 -27.23
CA ARG A 67 -13.46 16.80 -27.52
C ARG A 67 -13.04 18.09 -28.19
N ASN A 68 -11.88 18.61 -27.85
CA ASN A 68 -11.25 19.77 -28.47
C ASN A 68 -10.68 19.47 -29.88
N GLY A 69 -10.77 18.22 -30.34
CA GLY A 69 -10.40 17.85 -31.71
C GLY A 69 -9.02 17.23 -31.85
N GLU A 70 -8.27 17.02 -30.76
CA GLU A 70 -6.97 16.36 -30.84
C GLU A 70 -7.09 14.95 -31.42
N LYS A 71 -6.04 14.45 -32.06
CA LYS A 71 -6.03 13.10 -32.65
C LYS A 71 -5.83 12.07 -31.55
N ILE A 72 -6.51 10.93 -31.66
CA ILE A 72 -6.46 9.83 -30.68
C ILE A 72 -5.02 9.36 -30.44
N ILE A 73 -4.19 9.30 -31.50
CA ILE A 73 -2.80 8.86 -31.37
C ILE A 73 -1.96 9.84 -30.54
N ASP A 74 -2.15 11.14 -30.77
CA ASP A 74 -1.41 12.20 -30.08
C ASP A 74 -1.81 12.24 -28.60
N VAL A 75 -3.12 12.13 -28.30
CA VAL A 75 -3.65 12.06 -26.95
C VAL A 75 -3.17 10.79 -26.24
N ALA A 76 -3.13 9.64 -26.92
CA ALA A 76 -2.61 8.40 -26.35
C ALA A 76 -1.14 8.59 -25.88
N HIS A 77 -0.28 9.14 -26.72
CA HIS A 77 1.11 9.40 -26.38
C HIS A 77 1.24 10.45 -25.27
N LYS A 78 0.47 11.54 -25.32
CA LYS A 78 0.44 12.59 -24.28
C LYS A 78 0.19 12.03 -22.88
N TYR A 79 -0.65 11.01 -22.76
CA TYR A 79 -0.97 10.39 -21.46
C TYR A 79 -0.21 9.09 -21.18
N GLY A 80 0.92 8.87 -21.88
CA GLY A 80 1.88 7.80 -21.57
C GLY A 80 1.53 6.42 -22.11
N TYR A 81 0.64 6.34 -23.13
CA TYR A 81 0.32 5.06 -23.77
C TYR A 81 1.18 4.83 -25.02
N SER A 82 1.89 3.71 -25.04
CA SER A 82 2.76 3.33 -26.15
C SER A 82 1.98 2.90 -27.40
N SER A 83 0.68 2.60 -27.28
CA SER A 83 -0.15 2.21 -28.42
C SER A 83 -1.59 2.72 -28.31
N PRO A 84 -2.23 3.09 -29.45
CA PRO A 84 -3.64 3.45 -29.49
C PRO A 84 -4.57 2.35 -28.96
N THR A 85 -4.20 1.08 -29.11
CA THR A 85 -4.98 -0.06 -28.62
C THR A 85 -5.01 -0.12 -27.10
N ALA A 86 -3.86 0.07 -26.44
CA ALA A 86 -3.77 0.12 -24.97
C ALA A 86 -4.55 1.32 -24.43
N PHE A 87 -4.39 2.50 -25.06
CA PHE A 87 -5.16 3.68 -24.73
C PHE A 87 -6.66 3.46 -24.87
N ASN A 88 -7.11 2.88 -26.00
CA ASN A 88 -8.53 2.63 -26.25
C ASN A 88 -9.15 1.74 -25.17
N ARG A 89 -8.46 0.67 -24.75
CA ARG A 89 -8.91 -0.20 -23.66
C ARG A 89 -9.03 0.55 -22.33
N ALA A 90 -7.98 1.29 -21.94
CA ALA A 90 -7.98 2.07 -20.71
C ALA A 90 -9.07 3.14 -20.71
N PHE A 91 -9.23 3.83 -21.84
CA PHE A 91 -10.25 4.86 -22.02
C PHE A 91 -11.66 4.29 -21.90
N GLN A 92 -11.96 3.18 -22.58
CA GLN A 92 -13.26 2.51 -22.47
C GLN A 92 -13.55 1.99 -21.07
N THR A 93 -12.54 1.46 -20.38
CA THR A 93 -12.70 1.00 -18.99
C THR A 93 -13.13 2.14 -18.07
N VAL A 94 -12.56 3.34 -18.23
CA VAL A 94 -12.85 4.49 -17.37
C VAL A 94 -14.09 5.26 -17.85
N GLN A 95 -14.14 5.61 -19.13
CA GLN A 95 -15.20 6.45 -19.71
C GLN A 95 -16.48 5.68 -20.07
N GLY A 96 -16.37 4.36 -20.31
CA GLY A 96 -17.48 3.51 -20.75
C GLY A 96 -17.80 3.64 -22.24
N ILE A 97 -17.05 4.45 -23.00
CA ILE A 97 -17.25 4.72 -24.43
C ILE A 97 -15.91 4.69 -25.17
N ALA A 98 -15.95 4.48 -26.49
CA ALA A 98 -14.74 4.55 -27.31
C ALA A 98 -14.24 6.00 -27.49
N PRO A 99 -12.92 6.24 -27.55
CA PRO A 99 -12.35 7.58 -27.77
C PRO A 99 -12.88 8.28 -29.02
N SER A 100 -13.16 7.53 -30.10
CA SER A 100 -13.70 8.07 -31.35
C SER A 100 -15.09 8.69 -31.20
N LEU A 101 -15.86 8.31 -30.21
CA LEU A 101 -17.21 8.81 -29.97
C LEU A 101 -17.23 10.14 -29.21
N VAL A 102 -16.13 10.53 -28.59
CA VAL A 102 -16.05 11.72 -27.70
C VAL A 102 -16.27 13.01 -28.47
N LYS A 103 -15.95 13.06 -29.78
CA LYS A 103 -16.17 14.23 -30.64
C LYS A 103 -17.65 14.58 -30.85
N ASN A 104 -18.55 13.63 -30.62
CA ASN A 104 -19.98 13.89 -30.66
C ASN A 104 -20.40 14.59 -29.34
N GLU A 105 -20.85 15.84 -29.46
CA GLU A 105 -21.23 16.67 -28.31
C GLU A 105 -22.38 16.08 -27.48
N SER A 106 -23.24 15.27 -28.06
CA SER A 106 -24.33 14.60 -27.34
C SER A 106 -23.88 13.45 -26.47
N VAL A 107 -22.63 12.99 -26.60
CA VAL A 107 -22.07 11.91 -25.79
C VAL A 107 -21.57 12.45 -24.45
N MET A 108 -22.06 11.86 -23.38
CA MET A 108 -21.60 12.21 -22.03
C MET A 108 -20.23 11.63 -21.76
N ILE A 109 -19.34 12.45 -21.18
CA ILE A 109 -18.03 12.04 -20.69
C ILE A 109 -18.01 12.11 -19.17
N LYS A 110 -17.28 11.17 -18.53
CA LYS A 110 -17.08 11.16 -17.10
C LYS A 110 -15.92 12.07 -16.73
N SER A 111 -16.11 12.90 -15.72
CA SER A 111 -15.05 13.71 -15.12
C SER A 111 -14.74 13.18 -13.73
N PHE A 112 -13.47 12.91 -13.47
CA PHE A 112 -12.95 12.59 -12.15
C PHE A 112 -12.09 13.79 -11.69
N PRO A 113 -12.59 14.64 -10.80
CA PRO A 113 -11.86 15.82 -10.35
C PRO A 113 -10.64 15.44 -9.52
N PRO A 114 -9.65 16.36 -9.38
CA PRO A 114 -8.58 16.19 -8.42
C PRO A 114 -9.13 16.01 -7.01
N ILE A 115 -8.48 15.16 -6.22
CA ILE A 115 -8.82 14.98 -4.81
C ILE A 115 -7.91 15.83 -3.92
N SER A 116 -8.42 16.14 -2.72
CA SER A 116 -7.61 16.68 -1.64
C SER A 116 -8.03 16.02 -0.34
N PHE A 117 -7.08 15.74 0.52
CA PHE A 117 -7.33 15.16 1.83
C PHE A 117 -7.59 16.23 2.88
N LYS A 118 -8.58 15.99 3.74
CA LYS A 118 -8.89 16.81 4.90
C LYS A 118 -9.07 15.90 6.10
N ILE A 119 -8.57 16.32 7.24
CA ILE A 119 -8.84 15.62 8.50
C ILE A 119 -10.28 15.96 8.92
N THR A 120 -11.07 14.91 9.11
CA THR A 120 -12.39 15.03 9.71
C THR A 120 -12.39 14.22 10.99
N VAL A 121 -12.53 14.88 12.12
CA VAL A 121 -12.67 14.18 13.41
C VAL A 121 -14.07 13.57 13.45
N LYS A 122 -14.14 12.24 13.41
CA LYS A 122 -15.37 11.49 13.69
C LYS A 122 -15.26 10.93 15.10
N GLY A 123 -16.37 10.94 15.83
CA GLY A 123 -16.44 10.44 17.21
C GLY A 123 -16.12 8.93 17.26
N VAL A 124 -15.79 8.38 18.37
CA VAL A 124 -14.53 7.80 18.73
C VAL A 124 -14.75 6.38 19.24
N GLU A 125 -14.28 5.44 18.49
CA GLU A 125 -13.90 4.15 19.07
C GLU A 125 -12.44 4.25 19.57
N GLU A 126 -12.22 3.82 20.81
CA GLU A 126 -10.90 3.77 21.43
C GLU A 126 -9.92 2.94 20.59
N MET A 127 -8.68 3.40 20.51
CA MET A 127 -7.58 2.67 19.89
C MET A 127 -6.43 2.58 20.87
N ASN A 128 -6.19 1.38 21.37
CA ASN A 128 -5.09 1.13 22.29
C ASN A 128 -3.81 0.85 21.52
N TYR A 129 -2.73 1.50 21.92
CA TYR A 129 -1.40 1.28 21.35
C TYR A 129 -0.31 1.44 22.41
N ARG A 130 0.85 0.89 22.09
CA ARG A 130 2.08 1.12 22.86
C ARG A 130 3.24 1.43 21.93
N ILE A 131 4.24 2.15 22.43
CA ILE A 131 5.47 2.43 21.68
C ILE A 131 6.56 1.53 22.21
N GLU A 132 7.16 0.74 21.34
CA GLU A 132 8.25 -0.17 21.68
C GLU A 132 9.46 0.04 20.78
N THR A 133 10.64 0.19 21.39
CA THR A 133 11.92 0.10 20.68
C THR A 133 12.45 -1.32 20.82
N LYS A 134 12.79 -1.93 19.72
CA LYS A 134 13.33 -3.29 19.67
C LYS A 134 14.69 -3.28 18.98
N GLU A 135 15.60 -4.09 19.51
CA GLU A 135 16.84 -4.43 18.81
C GLU A 135 16.56 -5.21 17.54
N ALA A 136 17.55 -5.27 16.65
CA ALA A 136 17.45 -6.08 15.46
C ALA A 136 17.21 -7.56 15.81
N PHE A 137 16.30 -8.22 15.10
CA PHE A 137 15.99 -9.62 15.31
C PHE A 137 15.93 -10.39 13.99
N ARG A 138 16.34 -11.66 14.06
CA ARG A 138 16.36 -12.55 12.92
C ARG A 138 15.02 -13.25 12.75
N ILE A 139 14.55 -13.31 11.51
CA ILE A 139 13.39 -14.11 11.12
C ILE A 139 13.78 -15.13 10.06
N VAL A 140 13.13 -16.28 10.08
CA VAL A 140 13.28 -17.37 9.12
C VAL A 140 11.93 -17.79 8.59
N GLY A 141 11.80 -17.89 7.27
CA GLY A 141 10.52 -18.25 6.65
C GLY A 141 10.57 -18.36 5.14
N VAL A 142 9.49 -18.00 4.52
CA VAL A 142 9.34 -17.92 3.07
C VAL A 142 8.97 -16.51 2.67
N SER A 143 9.35 -16.09 1.47
CA SER A 143 8.96 -14.78 0.99
C SER A 143 8.40 -14.81 -0.42
N VAL A 144 7.76 -13.72 -0.80
CA VAL A 144 7.37 -13.43 -2.18
C VAL A 144 7.85 -12.04 -2.57
N PRO A 145 8.35 -11.84 -3.79
CA PRO A 145 8.61 -10.52 -4.31
C PRO A 145 7.29 -9.75 -4.47
N LEU A 146 7.33 -8.46 -4.20
CA LEU A 146 6.20 -7.55 -4.36
C LEU A 146 6.47 -6.56 -5.49
N GLU A 147 5.40 -6.21 -6.20
CA GLU A 147 5.42 -5.17 -7.22
C GLU A 147 5.39 -3.77 -6.57
N LYS A 148 6.03 -2.80 -7.23
CA LYS A 148 6.02 -1.39 -6.80
C LYS A 148 4.61 -0.75 -6.82
N GLU A 149 3.68 -1.28 -7.60
CA GLU A 149 2.26 -0.93 -7.57
C GLU A 149 1.53 -1.86 -6.60
N ILE A 150 1.13 -1.36 -5.45
CA ILE A 150 0.66 -2.19 -4.32
C ILE A 150 -0.59 -3.02 -4.65
N GLU A 151 -1.45 -2.57 -5.54
CA GLU A 151 -2.65 -3.32 -5.92
C GLU A 151 -2.36 -4.64 -6.63
N LYS A 152 -1.20 -4.76 -7.28
CA LYS A 152 -0.76 -6.02 -7.89
C LYS A 152 -0.48 -7.09 -6.85
N ASN A 153 -0.23 -6.66 -5.61
CA ASN A 153 0.12 -7.55 -4.49
C ASN A 153 -1.10 -8.08 -3.73
N PHE A 154 -2.31 -7.54 -3.97
CA PHE A 154 -3.51 -7.89 -3.20
C PHE A 154 -3.91 -9.38 -3.30
N ALA A 155 -3.55 -10.06 -4.38
CA ALA A 155 -3.76 -11.50 -4.52
C ALA A 155 -2.53 -12.34 -4.15
N VAL A 156 -1.34 -11.75 -4.25
CA VAL A 156 -0.05 -12.45 -4.05
C VAL A 156 0.11 -12.87 -2.59
N ILE A 157 -0.11 -11.95 -1.65
CA ILE A 157 0.06 -12.21 -0.22
C ILE A 157 -0.93 -13.27 0.29
N PRO A 158 -2.26 -13.15 0.07
CA PRO A 158 -3.20 -14.20 0.46
C PRO A 158 -2.92 -15.55 -0.19
N GLY A 159 -2.50 -15.55 -1.46
CA GLY A 159 -2.10 -16.76 -2.18
C GLY A 159 -0.93 -17.48 -1.50
N LYS A 160 0.07 -16.72 -1.01
CA LYS A 160 1.21 -17.32 -0.30
C LYS A 160 0.82 -17.88 1.07
N TRP A 161 -0.02 -17.20 1.83
CA TRP A 161 -0.58 -17.73 3.08
C TRP A 161 -1.35 -19.04 2.85
N GLN A 162 -2.16 -19.12 1.81
CA GLN A 162 -2.88 -20.34 1.45
C GLN A 162 -1.92 -21.48 1.09
N GLU A 163 -0.90 -21.20 0.25
CA GLU A 163 0.11 -22.19 -0.15
C GLU A 163 0.80 -22.82 1.06
N ILE A 164 1.34 -22.00 1.98
CA ILE A 164 2.10 -22.51 3.13
C ILE A 164 1.22 -23.23 4.16
N SER A 165 -0.06 -22.87 4.21
CA SER A 165 -1.03 -23.59 5.06
C SER A 165 -1.35 -24.98 4.52
N MET A 166 -1.34 -25.15 3.19
CA MET A 166 -1.66 -26.42 2.54
C MET A 166 -0.47 -27.40 2.47
N ASN A 167 0.76 -26.89 2.40
CA ASN A 167 1.96 -27.71 2.21
C ASN A 167 2.76 -27.96 3.51
N ASN A 168 2.14 -27.75 4.68
CA ASN A 168 2.72 -27.92 6.02
C ASN A 168 3.89 -26.96 6.37
N THR A 169 4.25 -25.99 5.51
CA THR A 169 5.32 -25.03 5.81
C THR A 169 4.96 -24.19 7.04
N LEU A 170 3.70 -23.76 7.17
CA LEU A 170 3.25 -23.00 8.34
C LEU A 170 3.47 -23.78 9.66
N GLN A 171 3.18 -25.08 9.68
CA GLN A 171 3.41 -25.93 10.87
C GLN A 171 4.91 -26.07 11.19
N LYS A 172 5.76 -26.19 10.15
CA LYS A 172 7.22 -26.20 10.30
C LYS A 172 7.70 -24.89 10.94
N LEU A 173 7.24 -23.75 10.44
CA LEU A 173 7.59 -22.44 10.99
C LEU A 173 7.19 -22.32 12.47
N ILE A 174 5.97 -22.69 12.83
CA ILE A 174 5.49 -22.64 14.22
C ILE A 174 6.39 -23.48 15.15
N GLN A 175 6.87 -24.65 14.70
CA GLN A 175 7.78 -25.51 15.48
C GLN A 175 9.20 -24.95 15.58
N MET A 176 9.59 -24.09 14.66
CA MET A 176 10.90 -23.44 14.68
C MET A 176 10.96 -22.24 15.64
N MET A 177 9.82 -21.62 15.93
CA MET A 177 9.72 -20.41 16.73
C MET A 177 10.26 -20.65 18.16
N ASP A 178 11.27 -19.89 18.57
CA ASP A 178 11.92 -20.02 19.89
C ASP A 178 12.46 -18.70 20.46
N THR A 179 12.39 -17.61 19.71
CA THR A 179 12.82 -16.28 20.13
C THR A 179 11.74 -15.23 19.91
N PRO A 180 11.70 -14.14 20.69
CA PRO A 180 10.77 -13.02 20.46
C PRO A 180 11.03 -12.31 19.10
N PRO A 181 9.97 -11.77 18.47
CA PRO A 181 8.57 -11.80 18.89
C PRO A 181 7.95 -13.19 18.67
N MET A 182 7.11 -13.61 19.63
CA MET A 182 6.40 -14.89 19.53
C MET A 182 5.16 -14.71 18.65
N GLY A 183 5.01 -15.56 17.66
CA GLY A 183 3.92 -15.54 16.67
C GLY A 183 4.43 -15.80 15.25
N VAL A 184 3.51 -16.08 14.34
CA VAL A 184 3.83 -16.08 12.91
C VAL A 184 3.83 -14.65 12.42
N LEU A 185 4.86 -14.26 11.70
CA LEU A 185 5.10 -12.88 11.28
C LEU A 185 4.78 -12.69 9.81
N GLY A 186 4.02 -11.66 9.49
CA GLY A 186 3.95 -11.06 8.17
C GLY A 186 4.84 -9.82 8.14
N VAL A 187 5.88 -9.80 7.31
CA VAL A 187 6.86 -8.70 7.31
C VAL A 187 6.97 -8.11 5.91
N SER A 188 6.58 -6.85 5.76
CA SER A 188 6.69 -6.08 4.52
C SER A 188 7.98 -5.29 4.48
N THR A 189 8.99 -5.79 3.77
CA THR A 189 10.29 -5.12 3.60
C THR A 189 10.23 -4.16 2.40
N CYS A 190 9.39 -3.12 2.52
CA CYS A 190 9.06 -2.22 1.43
C CYS A 190 9.73 -0.84 1.62
N ASN A 191 11.03 -0.83 1.85
CA ASN A 191 11.84 0.39 1.77
C ASN A 191 12.23 0.66 0.30
N ASP A 192 12.66 1.90 0.00
CA ASP A 192 13.00 2.29 -1.37
C ASP A 192 14.41 1.83 -1.80
N GLU A 193 15.20 1.24 -0.89
CA GLU A 193 16.58 0.84 -1.12
C GLU A 193 16.73 -0.61 -1.61
N GLU A 194 15.74 -1.47 -1.35
CA GLU A 194 15.77 -2.89 -1.65
C GLU A 194 14.56 -3.33 -2.49
N PRO A 195 14.64 -4.49 -3.18
CA PRO A 195 13.45 -5.09 -3.80
C PRO A 195 12.39 -5.39 -2.75
N TRP A 196 11.17 -4.97 -2.99
CA TRP A 196 10.06 -5.21 -2.07
C TRP A 196 9.75 -6.70 -1.94
N ARG A 197 9.63 -7.15 -0.71
CA ARG A 197 9.28 -8.54 -0.39
C ARG A 197 8.30 -8.58 0.78
N TYR A 198 7.47 -9.61 0.80
CA TYR A 198 6.65 -9.97 1.93
C TYR A 198 7.10 -11.31 2.46
N TYR A 199 7.49 -11.35 3.73
CA TYR A 199 7.90 -12.58 4.42
C TYR A 199 6.75 -13.11 5.25
N ILE A 200 6.57 -14.44 5.22
CA ILE A 200 5.82 -15.18 6.24
C ILE A 200 6.85 -16.01 6.99
N ALA A 201 7.09 -15.67 8.24
CA ALA A 201 8.26 -16.11 8.98
C ALA A 201 7.99 -16.26 10.47
N VAL A 202 8.97 -16.76 11.20
CA VAL A 202 9.01 -16.76 12.66
C VAL A 202 10.36 -16.24 13.15
N SER A 203 10.40 -15.69 14.35
CA SER A 203 11.66 -15.38 15.01
C SER A 203 12.25 -16.65 15.63
N THR A 204 13.51 -16.95 15.29
CA THR A 204 14.16 -18.19 15.74
C THR A 204 15.68 -18.09 15.75
N SER A 205 16.28 -18.79 16.74
CA SER A 205 17.73 -19.03 16.81
C SER A 205 18.19 -20.28 16.02
N LYS A 206 17.25 -21.14 15.58
CA LYS A 206 17.51 -22.37 14.86
C LYS A 206 18.04 -22.10 13.45
N ASP A 207 18.69 -23.09 12.85
CA ASP A 207 19.12 -23.03 11.44
C ASP A 207 17.92 -22.86 10.52
N ALA A 208 18.13 -22.17 9.41
CA ALA A 208 17.06 -21.88 8.43
C ALA A 208 16.52 -23.13 7.70
N ASP A 209 17.32 -24.20 7.62
CA ASP A 209 16.93 -25.50 7.03
C ASP A 209 16.30 -25.34 5.62
N GLY A 210 16.96 -24.55 4.78
CA GLY A 210 16.53 -24.28 3.39
C GLY A 210 15.45 -23.21 3.24
N LEU A 211 15.03 -22.55 4.32
CA LEU A 211 14.16 -21.38 4.30
C LEU A 211 14.98 -20.09 4.12
N GLU A 212 14.30 -19.01 3.80
CA GLU A 212 14.92 -17.69 3.67
C GLU A 212 15.08 -17.01 5.03
N GLU A 213 16.11 -16.18 5.15
CA GLU A 213 16.40 -15.40 6.35
C GLU A 213 16.32 -13.91 6.07
N TYR A 214 15.88 -13.17 7.07
CA TYR A 214 15.95 -11.71 7.06
C TYR A 214 16.23 -11.18 8.46
N ILE A 215 16.99 -10.09 8.55
CA ILE A 215 17.21 -9.37 9.81
C ILE A 215 16.32 -8.15 9.82
N VAL A 216 15.28 -8.17 10.64
CA VAL A 216 14.47 -6.98 10.88
C VAL A 216 15.34 -5.99 11.65
N PRO A 217 15.56 -4.77 11.11
CA PRO A 217 16.48 -3.81 11.73
C PRO A 217 15.96 -3.33 13.11
N ALA A 218 16.86 -2.84 13.94
CA ALA A 218 16.47 -2.15 15.17
C ALA A 218 15.68 -0.89 14.84
N ALA A 219 14.51 -0.73 15.45
CA ALA A 219 13.64 0.42 15.24
C ALA A 219 12.68 0.65 16.41
N THR A 220 11.89 1.69 16.31
CA THR A 220 10.77 1.96 17.20
C THR A 220 9.47 1.75 16.44
N TRP A 221 8.56 0.97 17.02
CA TRP A 221 7.23 0.69 16.46
C TRP A 221 6.12 1.21 17.37
N ALA A 222 5.07 1.70 16.77
CA ALA A 222 3.76 1.78 17.38
C ALA A 222 3.07 0.43 17.18
N VAL A 223 2.71 -0.23 18.26
CA VAL A 223 2.15 -1.58 18.31
C VAL A 223 0.68 -1.49 18.68
N PHE A 224 -0.17 -2.05 17.85
CA PHE A 224 -1.62 -2.08 18.01
C PHE A 224 -2.09 -3.53 18.11
N GLU A 225 -2.88 -3.83 19.13
CA GLU A 225 -3.46 -5.15 19.32
C GLU A 225 -4.82 -5.24 18.64
N GLY A 226 -5.12 -6.39 18.05
CA GLY A 226 -6.39 -6.66 17.42
C GLY A 226 -6.79 -8.14 17.46
N SER A 227 -8.05 -8.39 17.15
CA SER A 227 -8.57 -9.74 17.02
C SER A 227 -9.68 -9.80 15.97
N GLY A 228 -9.90 -10.99 15.40
CA GLY A 228 -10.95 -11.25 14.42
C GLY A 228 -10.43 -11.85 13.12
N THR A 229 -11.00 -11.43 12.00
CA THR A 229 -10.69 -11.95 10.66
C THR A 229 -9.65 -11.09 9.95
N ASN A 230 -9.21 -11.52 8.76
CA ASN A 230 -8.36 -10.68 7.90
C ASN A 230 -8.97 -9.30 7.59
N GLN A 231 -10.30 -9.20 7.58
CA GLN A 231 -10.96 -7.91 7.37
C GLN A 231 -10.76 -6.98 8.57
N SER A 232 -10.69 -7.51 9.80
CA SER A 232 -10.44 -6.70 10.99
C SER A 232 -9.01 -6.14 11.04
N ILE A 233 -8.02 -6.88 10.52
CA ILE A 233 -6.64 -6.36 10.37
C ILE A 233 -6.62 -5.19 9.41
N GLN A 234 -7.23 -5.32 8.24
CA GLN A 234 -7.29 -4.25 7.23
C GLN A 234 -8.00 -3.00 7.77
N GLU A 235 -9.07 -3.20 8.54
CA GLU A 235 -9.77 -2.08 9.18
C GLU A 235 -8.90 -1.42 10.26
N LEU A 236 -8.17 -2.21 11.09
CA LEU A 236 -7.24 -1.67 12.05
C LEU A 236 -6.13 -0.86 11.37
N GLU A 237 -5.51 -1.39 10.32
CA GLU A 237 -4.50 -0.69 9.53
C GLU A 237 -5.04 0.62 8.92
N ARG A 238 -6.26 0.57 8.37
CA ARG A 238 -6.94 1.77 7.86
C ARG A 238 -7.09 2.82 8.96
N ARG A 239 -7.57 2.44 10.15
CA ARG A 239 -7.74 3.34 11.29
C ARG A 239 -6.41 3.90 11.80
N ILE A 240 -5.36 3.07 11.87
CA ILE A 240 -4.02 3.54 12.23
C ILE A 240 -3.60 4.70 11.32
N VAL A 241 -3.75 4.52 10.02
CA VAL A 241 -3.32 5.50 9.01
C VAL A 241 -4.22 6.74 8.99
N THR A 242 -5.54 6.57 9.13
CA THR A 242 -6.49 7.66 8.93
C THR A 242 -6.89 8.38 10.21
N GLU A 243 -6.75 7.75 11.37
CA GLU A 243 -7.21 8.28 12.66
C GLU A 243 -6.05 8.53 13.63
N TRP A 244 -5.13 7.53 13.80
CA TRP A 244 -4.06 7.62 14.77
C TRP A 244 -2.84 8.40 14.26
N LEU A 245 -2.26 8.02 13.14
CA LEU A 245 -1.02 8.60 12.63
C LEU A 245 -1.08 10.12 12.43
N PRO A 246 -2.20 10.69 11.91
CA PRO A 246 -2.34 12.14 11.73
C PRO A 246 -2.22 12.93 13.02
N THR A 247 -2.64 12.35 14.16
CA THR A 247 -2.80 13.04 15.45
C THR A 247 -1.79 12.57 16.51
N SER A 248 -0.99 11.53 16.22
CA SER A 248 -0.14 10.84 17.19
C SER A 248 1.13 11.60 17.59
N GLY A 249 1.57 12.59 16.80
CA GLY A 249 2.90 13.20 16.96
C GLY A 249 4.04 12.34 16.41
N TYR A 250 3.72 11.29 15.66
CA TYR A 250 4.68 10.40 14.98
C TYR A 250 4.53 10.48 13.47
N GLU A 251 5.61 10.10 12.77
CA GLU A 251 5.67 9.89 11.33
C GLU A 251 6.17 8.45 11.07
N TYR A 252 6.02 7.95 9.83
CA TYR A 252 6.59 6.65 9.47
C TYR A 252 8.11 6.64 9.63
N GLY A 253 8.62 5.58 10.28
CA GLY A 253 10.04 5.27 10.33
C GLY A 253 10.48 4.45 9.11
N ASN A 254 11.79 4.36 8.90
CA ASN A 254 12.38 3.55 7.81
C ASN A 254 12.68 2.12 8.31
N ALA A 255 11.64 1.35 8.60
CA ALA A 255 11.72 -0.07 8.96
C ALA A 255 10.50 -0.81 8.39
N PRO A 256 10.50 -2.14 8.34
CA PRO A 256 9.36 -2.93 7.88
C PRO A 256 8.11 -2.75 8.74
N ASP A 257 6.92 -2.79 8.11
CA ASP A 257 5.68 -3.10 8.81
C ASP A 257 5.69 -4.57 9.22
N VAL A 258 5.23 -4.86 10.42
CA VAL A 258 5.19 -6.22 10.95
C VAL A 258 3.80 -6.53 11.48
N GLU A 259 3.22 -7.60 10.98
CA GLU A 259 2.03 -8.24 11.54
C GLU A 259 2.50 -9.44 12.38
N VAL A 260 2.07 -9.52 13.63
CA VAL A 260 2.40 -10.64 14.53
C VAL A 260 1.14 -11.43 14.80
N TYR A 261 1.00 -12.60 14.26
CA TYR A 261 -0.13 -13.49 14.46
C TYR A 261 0.15 -14.40 15.66
N LEU A 262 -0.37 -14.02 16.83
CA LEU A 262 -0.28 -14.79 18.08
C LEU A 262 -1.12 -16.07 18.00
N ASN A 263 -2.26 -15.98 17.35
CA ASN A 263 -3.09 -17.11 16.94
C ASN A 263 -3.44 -16.92 15.45
N PRO A 264 -2.91 -17.77 14.55
CA PRO A 264 -3.13 -17.61 13.10
C PRO A 264 -4.45 -18.21 12.60
N ASP A 265 -5.47 -18.40 13.46
CA ASP A 265 -6.80 -18.86 13.05
C ASP A 265 -7.47 -17.79 12.16
N PRO A 266 -7.74 -18.06 10.87
CA PRO A 266 -8.31 -17.06 9.97
C PRO A 266 -9.70 -16.55 10.37
N GLN A 267 -10.42 -17.30 11.23
CA GLN A 267 -11.77 -16.94 11.69
C GLN A 267 -11.76 -16.16 13.01
N ASN A 268 -10.69 -16.32 13.80
CA ASN A 268 -10.55 -15.69 15.11
C ASN A 268 -9.08 -15.48 15.46
N ALA A 269 -8.35 -14.77 14.60
CA ALA A 269 -6.96 -14.44 14.84
C ALA A 269 -6.82 -13.50 16.04
N GLN A 270 -5.74 -13.66 16.78
CA GLN A 270 -5.20 -12.64 17.69
C GLN A 270 -3.90 -12.14 17.09
N TYR A 271 -3.78 -10.85 16.93
CA TYR A 271 -2.65 -10.28 16.22
C TYR A 271 -2.23 -8.92 16.77
N GLU A 272 -1.01 -8.55 16.45
CA GLU A 272 -0.51 -7.19 16.59
C GLU A 272 -0.13 -6.63 15.21
N VAL A 273 -0.38 -5.35 15.01
CA VAL A 273 0.12 -4.58 13.86
C VAL A 273 1.16 -3.60 14.36
N TRP A 274 2.37 -3.69 13.83
CA TRP A 274 3.51 -2.85 14.19
C TRP A 274 3.83 -1.90 13.04
N ILE A 275 3.67 -0.62 13.26
CA ILE A 275 4.01 0.44 12.31
C ILE A 275 5.31 1.10 12.78
N PRO A 276 6.38 1.11 11.96
CA PRO A 276 7.60 1.78 12.33
C PRO A 276 7.39 3.28 12.44
N VAL A 277 7.89 3.89 13.51
CA VAL A 277 7.63 5.30 13.79
C VAL A 277 8.87 6.06 14.25
N VAL A 278 8.88 7.35 13.92
CA VAL A 278 9.81 8.35 14.46
C VAL A 278 9.01 9.51 15.04
N LYS A 279 9.51 10.15 16.09
CA LYS A 279 8.88 11.38 16.60
C LYS A 279 9.01 12.52 15.60
N LYS A 280 7.93 13.29 15.44
CA LYS A 280 7.93 14.57 14.71
C LYS A 280 8.82 15.60 15.35
#